data_c30a936b311c45a45c5638f4db33163e
#
_entry.id   c30a936b311c45a45c5638f4db33163e
#
_cell.length_a   1.000
_cell.length_b   1.000
_cell.length_c   1.000
_cell.angle_alpha   90.00
_cell.angle_beta   90.00
_cell.angle_gamma   90.00
#
_symmetry.space_group_name_H-M   'P 1'
#
loop_
_entity.id
_entity.type
_entity.pdbx_description
1 polymer ?
#
loop_
_entity_poly.entity_id
_entity_poly.type
_entity_poly.pdbx_seq_one_letter_code
_entity_poly.pdbx_strand_id
1 'polypeptide(L)'
;MTSSLPSLLNVGLFTERREHESFDLYRAQSEPPHHIGPEPDEGFYVLTRHSHVWEAATNTEKFKSGLGTQIANKRAEGSGAPSVHNADAPYHRHLRDFGRRALAQPLLEIRRPRIREIVRSVILAAPRNEEFDFVERVALEIPMTVFGEVLGIPAGDRETLVKAANTMSSVVATPEEQDRCRSELFSYFRELATERRRQPGDDVASILVSPNDNGEQLSAEELDAYFLLLVIAGNETTRFLLAGGLEQLLLQPNAMQRLRKEPSLIPSAVEE
;
A
#
# COMPACT_ATOMS: atom_id res chain seq x y z
N MET A 1 34.88 -10.33 19.73
CA MET A 1 33.74 -11.18 19.40
C MET A 1 32.80 -10.33 18.55
N THR A 2 32.86 -10.48 17.25
CA THR A 2 31.86 -9.83 16.35
C THR A 2 30.54 -10.57 16.58
N SER A 3 29.64 -10.00 17.38
CA SER A 3 28.29 -10.53 17.47
C SER A 3 27.69 -10.48 16.06
N SER A 4 27.29 -11.63 15.55
CA SER A 4 26.58 -11.68 14.26
C SER A 4 25.32 -10.81 14.36
N LEU A 5 25.10 -9.95 13.35
CA LEU A 5 23.88 -9.15 13.28
C LEU A 5 22.64 -10.08 13.26
N PRO A 6 21.54 -9.70 13.91
CA PRO A 6 20.31 -10.49 13.88
C PRO A 6 19.76 -10.56 12.46
N SER A 7 19.22 -11.71 12.06
CA SER A 7 18.61 -11.85 10.74
C SER A 7 17.28 -11.12 10.68
N LEU A 8 17.15 -10.16 9.77
CA LEU A 8 15.89 -9.44 9.53
C LEU A 8 14.83 -10.29 8.79
N LEU A 9 15.17 -11.51 8.38
CA LEU A 9 14.21 -12.51 7.90
C LEU A 9 13.51 -13.27 9.04
N ASN A 10 13.96 -13.07 10.29
CA ASN A 10 13.32 -13.65 11.46
C ASN A 10 12.04 -12.87 11.81
N VAL A 11 10.88 -13.44 11.47
CA VAL A 11 9.56 -12.86 11.75
C VAL A 11 9.35 -12.60 13.25
N GLY A 12 10.00 -13.39 14.13
CA GLY A 12 9.94 -13.21 15.59
C GLY A 12 10.39 -11.84 16.05
N LEU A 13 11.34 -11.19 15.36
CA LEU A 13 11.78 -9.83 15.69
C LEU A 13 10.64 -8.82 15.61
N PHE A 14 9.79 -8.94 14.61
CA PHE A 14 8.67 -8.03 14.37
C PHE A 14 7.47 -8.35 15.28
N THR A 15 7.19 -9.61 15.52
CA THR A 15 6.10 -10.01 16.44
C THR A 15 6.42 -9.68 17.90
N GLU A 16 7.70 -9.71 18.28
CA GLU A 16 8.20 -9.33 19.61
C GLU A 16 8.49 -7.81 19.73
N ARG A 17 8.29 -7.03 18.67
CA ARG A 17 8.58 -5.57 18.59
C ARG A 17 10.02 -5.22 18.92
N ARG A 18 10.95 -6.04 18.48
CA ARG A 18 12.41 -5.88 18.69
C ARG A 18 13.16 -5.46 17.43
N GLU A 19 12.44 -5.12 16.37
CA GLU A 19 13.01 -4.70 15.09
C GLU A 19 13.88 -3.45 15.24
N HIS A 20 13.48 -2.48 16.07
CA HIS A 20 14.23 -1.25 16.30
C HIS A 20 15.59 -1.49 16.98
N GLU A 21 15.66 -2.41 17.95
CA GLU A 21 16.92 -2.83 18.55
C GLU A 21 17.88 -3.41 17.48
N SER A 22 17.33 -4.21 16.59
CA SER A 22 18.08 -4.79 15.47
C SER A 22 18.54 -3.70 14.48
N PHE A 23 17.66 -2.76 14.11
CA PHE A 23 18.01 -1.65 13.23
C PHE A 23 19.11 -0.75 13.82
N ASP A 24 19.16 -0.57 15.14
CA ASP A 24 20.24 0.16 15.80
C ASP A 24 21.61 -0.53 15.64
N LEU A 25 21.64 -1.85 15.74
CA LEU A 25 22.87 -2.63 15.49
C LEU A 25 23.32 -2.53 14.02
N TYR A 26 22.38 -2.56 13.08
CA TYR A 26 22.69 -2.36 11.66
C TYR A 26 23.15 -0.93 11.37
N ARG A 27 22.54 0.07 12.01
CA ARG A 27 22.89 1.49 11.86
C ARG A 27 24.29 1.82 12.41
N ALA A 28 24.75 1.07 13.41
CA ALA A 28 26.07 1.22 13.99
C ALA A 28 27.21 0.72 13.07
N GLN A 29 26.90 -0.05 12.01
CA GLN A 29 27.93 -0.50 11.07
C GLN A 29 28.45 0.68 10.22
N SER A 30 29.74 0.63 9.84
CA SER A 30 30.37 1.65 8.99
C SER A 30 29.78 1.67 7.58
N GLU A 31 29.52 0.50 7.03
CA GLU A 31 28.93 0.29 5.68
C GLU A 31 27.60 -0.46 5.80
N PRO A 32 26.72 -0.36 4.79
CA PRO A 32 25.49 -1.14 4.74
C PRO A 32 25.79 -2.64 4.79
N PRO A 33 25.36 -3.35 5.85
CA PRO A 33 25.60 -4.77 5.95
C PRO A 33 24.92 -5.56 4.82
N HIS A 34 25.65 -6.51 4.27
CA HIS A 34 25.13 -7.46 3.29
C HIS A 34 24.67 -8.73 4.01
N HIS A 35 23.39 -9.06 3.87
CA HIS A 35 22.86 -10.35 4.29
C HIS A 35 23.09 -11.35 3.15
N ILE A 36 23.76 -12.46 3.49
CA ILE A 36 24.00 -13.55 2.55
C ILE A 36 22.86 -14.55 2.71
N GLY A 37 22.07 -14.75 1.65
CA GLY A 37 21.06 -15.81 1.60
C GLY A 37 21.69 -17.19 1.36
N PRO A 38 20.89 -18.28 1.49
CA PRO A 38 21.37 -19.64 1.21
C PRO A 38 21.81 -19.80 -0.24
N GLU A 39 21.19 -19.10 -1.19
CA GLU A 39 21.59 -19.09 -2.61
C GLU A 39 22.36 -17.81 -2.95
N PRO A 40 23.28 -17.86 -3.94
CA PRO A 40 24.14 -16.72 -4.28
C PRO A 40 23.40 -15.42 -4.66
N ASP A 41 22.19 -15.53 -5.18
CA ASP A 41 21.35 -14.41 -5.64
C ASP A 41 20.27 -14.00 -4.65
N GLU A 42 20.20 -14.62 -3.47
CA GLU A 42 19.28 -14.28 -2.39
C GLU A 42 19.82 -13.25 -1.41
N GLY A 43 21.04 -12.77 -1.61
CA GLY A 43 21.63 -11.75 -0.79
C GLY A 43 20.97 -10.38 -0.97
N PHE A 44 20.98 -9.58 0.12
CA PHE A 44 20.49 -8.20 0.09
C PHE A 44 21.28 -7.29 1.04
N TYR A 45 21.28 -5.99 0.74
CA TYR A 45 21.87 -4.97 1.61
C TYR A 45 20.81 -4.36 2.51
N VAL A 46 21.17 -4.11 3.77
CA VAL A 46 20.30 -3.47 4.75
C VAL A 46 20.65 -2.00 4.88
N LEU A 47 19.75 -1.12 4.45
CA LEU A 47 19.92 0.32 4.49
C LEU A 47 19.14 0.90 5.67
N THR A 48 19.84 1.38 6.71
CA THR A 48 19.24 1.93 7.94
C THR A 48 19.60 3.39 8.18
N ARG A 49 20.47 4.00 7.38
CA ARG A 49 20.80 5.42 7.46
C ARG A 49 20.01 6.22 6.46
N HIS A 50 19.51 7.38 6.87
CA HIS A 50 18.74 8.27 6.00
C HIS A 50 19.43 8.53 4.64
N SER A 51 20.74 8.84 4.64
CA SER A 51 21.48 9.10 3.41
C SER A 51 21.48 7.93 2.42
N HIS A 52 21.65 6.69 2.94
CA HIS A 52 21.63 5.49 2.10
C HIS A 52 20.24 5.18 1.56
N VAL A 53 19.20 5.34 2.42
CA VAL A 53 17.79 5.17 2.01
C VAL A 53 17.41 6.22 0.97
N TRP A 54 17.82 7.48 1.18
CA TRP A 54 17.59 8.56 0.23
C TRP A 54 18.25 8.30 -1.11
N GLU A 55 19.52 7.89 -1.11
CA GLU A 55 20.24 7.53 -2.35
C GLU A 55 19.51 6.39 -3.09
N ALA A 56 19.16 5.32 -2.38
CA ALA A 56 18.45 4.18 -2.97
C ALA A 56 17.08 4.57 -3.56
N ALA A 57 16.35 5.46 -2.89
CA ALA A 57 15.03 5.90 -3.33
C ALA A 57 15.08 6.89 -4.51
N THR A 58 16.20 7.62 -4.68
CA THR A 58 16.28 8.70 -5.69
C THR A 58 17.21 8.39 -6.86
N ASN A 59 18.17 7.48 -6.70
CA ASN A 59 19.12 7.10 -7.73
C ASN A 59 18.60 5.94 -8.59
N THR A 60 17.73 6.27 -9.53
CA THR A 60 17.10 5.29 -10.44
C THR A 60 18.05 4.70 -11.50
N GLU A 61 19.28 5.20 -11.61
CA GLU A 61 20.30 4.59 -12.48
C GLU A 61 20.91 3.36 -11.82
N LYS A 62 21.20 3.43 -10.52
CA LYS A 62 21.80 2.34 -9.74
C LYS A 62 20.76 1.35 -9.21
N PHE A 63 19.63 1.86 -8.71
CA PHE A 63 18.61 1.06 -8.04
C PHE A 63 17.39 0.88 -8.93
N LYS A 64 17.07 -0.36 -9.23
CA LYS A 64 15.99 -0.75 -10.13
C LYS A 64 14.91 -1.48 -9.37
N SER A 65 13.64 -1.20 -9.71
CA SER A 65 12.47 -1.88 -9.15
C SER A 65 11.91 -2.98 -10.04
N GLY A 66 12.37 -3.06 -11.29
CA GLY A 66 11.81 -3.94 -12.32
C GLY A 66 11.91 -5.43 -12.00
N LEU A 67 12.87 -5.85 -11.18
CA LEU A 67 13.03 -7.23 -10.72
C LEU A 67 12.15 -7.59 -9.51
N GLY A 68 11.39 -6.65 -9.00
CA GLY A 68 10.52 -6.83 -7.85
C GLY A 68 10.87 -5.90 -6.69
N THR A 69 9.95 -5.81 -5.73
CA THR A 69 10.03 -4.92 -4.57
C THR A 69 10.00 -5.69 -3.25
N GLN A 70 10.10 -7.01 -3.29
CA GLN A 70 10.11 -7.89 -2.13
C GLN A 70 11.32 -8.83 -2.18
N ILE A 71 11.92 -9.10 -1.01
CA ILE A 71 13.09 -10.00 -0.89
C ILE A 71 12.75 -11.41 -1.37
N ALA A 72 11.59 -11.94 -0.96
CA ALA A 72 11.18 -13.32 -1.24
C ALA A 72 10.64 -13.54 -2.66
N ASN A 73 10.15 -12.50 -3.33
CA ASN A 73 9.45 -12.61 -4.59
C ASN A 73 10.14 -11.77 -5.68
N LYS A 74 11.24 -12.28 -6.20
CA LYS A 74 11.81 -11.72 -7.42
C LYS A 74 10.84 -11.94 -8.57
N ARG A 75 10.55 -10.88 -9.29
CA ARG A 75 9.69 -10.95 -10.47
C ARG A 75 10.38 -11.78 -11.55
N ALA A 76 9.76 -12.89 -11.96
CA ALA A 76 10.26 -13.70 -13.07
C ALA A 76 10.13 -12.93 -14.39
N GLU A 77 11.07 -13.15 -15.33
CA GLU A 77 10.92 -12.67 -16.69
C GLU A 77 9.62 -13.22 -17.30
N GLY A 78 8.83 -12.34 -17.93
CA GLY A 78 7.56 -12.72 -18.54
C GLY A 78 6.34 -12.76 -17.61
N SER A 79 6.43 -12.29 -16.36
CA SER A 79 5.31 -12.27 -15.40
C SER A 79 4.28 -11.16 -15.66
N GLY A 80 3.86 -10.93 -16.90
CA GLY A 80 2.83 -9.94 -17.27
C GLY A 80 3.34 -8.49 -17.26
N ALA A 81 2.43 -7.51 -17.37
CA ALA A 81 2.80 -6.10 -17.31
C ALA A 81 3.26 -5.71 -15.91
N PRO A 82 4.33 -4.90 -15.76
CA PRO A 82 4.69 -4.34 -14.47
C PRO A 82 3.65 -3.32 -14.02
N SER A 83 3.42 -3.25 -12.71
CA SER A 83 2.67 -2.14 -12.14
C SER A 83 3.60 -0.94 -11.87
N VAL A 84 3.03 0.22 -11.55
CA VAL A 84 3.81 1.45 -11.36
C VAL A 84 4.86 1.34 -10.25
N HIS A 85 4.68 0.48 -9.23
CA HIS A 85 5.63 0.33 -8.12
C HIS A 85 6.84 -0.55 -8.46
N ASN A 86 6.76 -1.39 -9.48
CA ASN A 86 7.83 -2.29 -9.91
C ASN A 86 8.21 -2.09 -11.38
N ALA A 87 8.00 -0.91 -11.92
CA ALA A 87 8.46 -0.48 -13.22
C ALA A 87 9.68 0.44 -13.10
N ASP A 88 10.57 0.38 -14.09
CA ASP A 88 11.70 1.30 -14.22
C ASP A 88 11.46 2.31 -15.34
N ALA A 89 12.24 3.40 -15.35
CA ALA A 89 12.20 4.39 -16.42
C ALA A 89 12.65 3.76 -17.77
N PRO A 90 12.06 4.15 -18.91
CA PRO A 90 11.05 5.21 -19.08
C PRO A 90 9.60 4.75 -18.80
N TYR A 91 9.35 3.43 -18.72
CA TYR A 91 8.02 2.84 -18.62
C TYR A 91 7.30 3.23 -17.31
N HIS A 92 8.03 3.34 -16.19
CA HIS A 92 7.48 3.87 -14.94
C HIS A 92 6.82 5.23 -15.13
N ARG A 93 7.43 6.13 -15.92
CA ARG A 93 6.89 7.47 -16.16
C ARG A 93 5.56 7.42 -16.90
N HIS A 94 5.46 6.54 -17.92
CA HIS A 94 4.22 6.30 -18.64
C HIS A 94 3.09 5.87 -17.69
N LEU A 95 3.31 4.83 -16.90
CA LEU A 95 2.31 4.37 -15.92
C LEU A 95 1.97 5.43 -14.87
N ARG A 96 2.97 6.15 -14.36
CA ARG A 96 2.81 7.20 -13.35
C ARG A 96 1.92 8.34 -13.81
N ASP A 97 1.93 8.68 -15.09
CA ASP A 97 1.10 9.75 -15.64
C ASP A 97 -0.39 9.43 -15.54
N PHE A 98 -0.81 8.19 -15.78
CA PHE A 98 -2.19 7.77 -15.56
C PHE A 98 -2.60 7.91 -14.10
N GLY A 99 -1.77 7.46 -13.15
CA GLY A 99 -2.06 7.58 -11.71
C GLY A 99 -2.10 9.03 -11.23
N ARG A 100 -1.23 9.89 -11.73
CA ARG A 100 -1.27 11.32 -11.37
C ARG A 100 -2.58 11.98 -11.79
N ARG A 101 -3.13 11.62 -12.96
CA ARG A 101 -4.44 12.11 -13.41
C ARG A 101 -5.57 11.58 -12.55
N ALA A 102 -5.56 10.26 -12.28
CA ALA A 102 -6.61 9.59 -11.54
C ALA A 102 -6.67 10.02 -10.06
N LEU A 103 -5.53 10.35 -9.46
CA LEU A 103 -5.40 10.76 -8.06
C LEU A 103 -5.01 12.24 -7.92
N ALA A 104 -5.35 13.06 -8.90
CA ALA A 104 -5.06 14.49 -8.87
C ALA A 104 -5.75 15.19 -7.69
N GLN A 105 -5.03 16.10 -7.03
CA GLN A 105 -5.53 16.79 -5.84
C GLN A 105 -6.90 17.46 -6.02
N PRO A 106 -7.22 18.13 -7.14
CA PRO A 106 -8.56 18.71 -7.34
C PRO A 106 -9.69 17.66 -7.28
N LEU A 107 -9.44 16.47 -7.82
CA LEU A 107 -10.42 15.37 -7.77
C LEU A 107 -10.60 14.83 -6.35
N LEU A 108 -9.53 14.78 -5.55
CA LEU A 108 -9.60 14.38 -4.16
C LEU A 108 -10.33 15.42 -3.31
N GLU A 109 -10.12 16.70 -3.57
CA GLU A 109 -10.84 17.78 -2.88
C GLU A 109 -12.34 17.74 -3.11
N ILE A 110 -12.80 17.44 -4.32
CA ILE A 110 -14.22 17.26 -4.62
C ILE A 110 -14.81 16.09 -3.80
N ARG A 111 -14.03 15.03 -3.55
CA ARG A 111 -14.46 13.85 -2.78
C ARG A 111 -14.32 14.02 -1.27
N ARG A 112 -13.57 15.01 -0.80
CA ARG A 112 -13.32 15.24 0.63
C ARG A 112 -14.57 15.26 1.51
N PRO A 113 -15.70 15.94 1.13
CA PRO A 113 -16.92 15.90 1.92
C PRO A 113 -17.48 14.49 2.09
N ARG A 114 -17.47 13.71 0.99
CA ARG A 114 -17.96 12.33 1.01
C ARG A 114 -17.07 11.41 1.84
N ILE A 115 -15.74 11.54 1.71
CA ILE A 115 -14.77 10.81 2.55
C ILE A 115 -15.01 11.13 4.03
N ARG A 116 -15.22 12.40 4.37
CA ARG A 116 -15.51 12.81 5.75
C ARG A 116 -16.80 12.20 6.27
N GLU A 117 -17.85 12.14 5.46
CA GLU A 117 -19.11 11.49 5.80
C GLU A 117 -18.92 9.99 6.08
N ILE A 118 -18.21 9.28 5.22
CA ILE A 118 -17.88 7.87 5.39
C ILE A 118 -17.12 7.66 6.71
N VAL A 119 -16.03 8.38 6.93
CA VAL A 119 -15.24 8.26 8.16
C VAL A 119 -16.09 8.53 9.40
N ARG A 120 -16.93 9.58 9.35
CA ARG A 120 -17.83 9.91 10.44
C ARG A 120 -18.85 8.80 10.71
N SER A 121 -19.45 8.21 9.67
CA SER A 121 -20.44 7.14 9.81
C SER A 121 -19.83 5.88 10.44
N VAL A 122 -18.64 5.48 10.02
CA VAL A 122 -17.93 4.33 10.59
C VAL A 122 -17.60 4.57 12.07
N ILE A 123 -17.06 5.74 12.41
CA ILE A 123 -16.73 6.07 13.81
C ILE A 123 -17.99 6.12 14.69
N LEU A 124 -19.11 6.65 14.17
CA LEU A 124 -20.36 6.73 14.93
C LEU A 124 -21.05 5.37 15.10
N ALA A 125 -20.83 4.42 14.19
CA ALA A 125 -21.35 3.06 14.26
C ALA A 125 -20.53 2.16 15.20
N ALA A 126 -19.31 2.58 15.59
CA ALA A 126 -18.49 1.82 16.52
C ALA A 126 -19.13 1.77 17.92
N PRO A 127 -19.02 0.64 18.65
CA PRO A 127 -19.53 0.49 20.02
C PRO A 127 -18.95 1.56 20.95
N ARG A 128 -19.78 2.04 21.92
CA ARG A 128 -19.36 3.14 22.84
C ARG A 128 -19.21 2.72 24.28
N ASN A 129 -19.88 1.65 24.67
CA ASN A 129 -20.00 1.23 26.08
C ASN A 129 -19.51 -0.19 26.30
N GLU A 130 -18.80 -0.76 25.32
CA GLU A 130 -18.24 -2.08 25.38
C GLU A 130 -16.88 -2.10 24.67
N GLU A 131 -16.05 -3.08 25.00
CA GLU A 131 -14.79 -3.33 24.30
C GLU A 131 -15.07 -3.87 22.90
N PHE A 132 -14.30 -3.45 21.92
CA PHE A 132 -14.40 -3.92 20.55
C PHE A 132 -13.03 -3.90 19.87
N ASP A 133 -12.88 -4.70 18.82
CA ASP A 133 -11.70 -4.71 17.98
C ASP A 133 -11.72 -3.46 17.07
N PHE A 134 -10.85 -2.49 17.38
CA PHE A 134 -10.72 -1.25 16.60
C PHE A 134 -10.24 -1.52 15.17
N VAL A 135 -9.36 -2.52 14.99
CA VAL A 135 -8.82 -2.84 13.67
C VAL A 135 -9.94 -3.34 12.76
N GLU A 136 -10.76 -4.26 13.26
CA GLU A 136 -11.87 -4.82 12.50
C GLU A 136 -12.98 -3.79 12.23
N ARG A 137 -13.37 -3.04 13.27
CA ARG A 137 -14.56 -2.18 13.22
C ARG A 137 -14.33 -0.80 12.65
N VAL A 138 -13.09 -0.31 12.65
CA VAL A 138 -12.80 1.06 12.23
C VAL A 138 -11.64 1.10 11.22
N ALA A 139 -10.47 0.54 11.58
CA ALA A 139 -9.28 0.71 10.78
C ALA A 139 -9.32 -0.05 9.43
N LEU A 140 -10.07 -1.16 9.35
CA LEU A 140 -10.33 -1.90 8.12
C LEU A 140 -11.49 -1.27 7.32
N GLU A 141 -12.58 -0.89 7.99
CA GLU A 141 -13.80 -0.42 7.37
C GLU A 141 -13.62 0.93 6.63
N ILE A 142 -12.87 1.85 7.24
CA ILE A 142 -12.63 3.18 6.66
C ILE A 142 -11.93 3.08 5.29
N PRO A 143 -10.71 2.49 5.18
CA PRO A 143 -10.03 2.44 3.89
C PRO A 143 -10.79 1.61 2.86
N MET A 144 -11.43 0.52 3.24
CA MET A 144 -12.25 -0.31 2.36
C MET A 144 -13.39 0.50 1.73
N THR A 145 -14.12 1.25 2.54
CA THR A 145 -15.27 2.03 2.06
C THR A 145 -14.83 3.24 1.24
N VAL A 146 -13.82 3.97 1.71
CA VAL A 146 -13.29 5.17 1.01
C VAL A 146 -12.67 4.75 -0.33
N PHE A 147 -11.86 3.71 -0.34
CA PHE A 147 -11.21 3.22 -1.56
C PHE A 147 -12.26 2.74 -2.59
N GLY A 148 -13.23 1.96 -2.14
CA GLY A 148 -14.33 1.50 -3.00
C GLY A 148 -15.12 2.67 -3.61
N GLU A 149 -15.39 3.70 -2.83
CA GLU A 149 -16.07 4.92 -3.31
C GLU A 149 -15.23 5.66 -4.36
N VAL A 150 -13.94 5.87 -4.07
CA VAL A 150 -13.00 6.60 -4.94
C VAL A 150 -12.75 5.83 -6.25
N LEU A 151 -12.66 4.52 -6.19
CA LEU A 151 -12.42 3.67 -7.36
C LEU A 151 -13.69 3.42 -8.19
N GLY A 152 -14.87 3.68 -7.62
CA GLY A 152 -16.14 3.43 -8.28
C GLY A 152 -16.65 1.99 -8.10
N ILE A 153 -16.23 1.29 -7.04
CA ILE A 153 -16.66 -0.07 -6.71
C ILE A 153 -18.00 -0.01 -5.96
N PRO A 154 -19.05 -0.71 -6.42
CA PRO A 154 -20.31 -0.82 -5.70
C PRO A 154 -20.13 -1.33 -4.26
N ALA A 155 -20.93 -0.81 -3.33
CA ALA A 155 -20.80 -1.13 -1.90
C ALA A 155 -20.88 -2.64 -1.61
N GLY A 156 -21.73 -3.37 -2.35
CA GLY A 156 -21.91 -4.82 -2.17
C GLY A 156 -20.70 -5.67 -2.54
N ASP A 157 -19.78 -5.15 -3.37
CA ASP A 157 -18.63 -5.90 -3.88
C ASP A 157 -17.35 -5.67 -3.04
N ARG A 158 -17.31 -4.57 -2.28
CA ARG A 158 -16.10 -4.08 -1.59
C ARG A 158 -15.48 -5.10 -0.64
N GLU A 159 -16.30 -5.71 0.21
CA GLU A 159 -15.83 -6.69 1.19
C GLU A 159 -15.20 -7.92 0.51
N THR A 160 -15.84 -8.44 -0.53
CA THR A 160 -15.34 -9.59 -1.30
C THR A 160 -14.00 -9.28 -1.96
N LEU A 161 -13.85 -8.11 -2.58
CA LEU A 161 -12.61 -7.69 -3.24
C LEU A 161 -11.46 -7.49 -2.24
N VAL A 162 -11.74 -6.91 -1.08
CA VAL A 162 -10.74 -6.74 -0.02
C VAL A 162 -10.31 -8.10 0.55
N LYS A 163 -11.22 -9.03 0.77
CA LYS A 163 -10.89 -10.40 1.18
C LYS A 163 -10.00 -11.09 0.16
N ALA A 164 -10.35 -11.01 -1.12
CA ALA A 164 -9.55 -11.60 -2.20
C ALA A 164 -8.14 -10.97 -2.27
N ALA A 165 -8.03 -9.65 -2.14
CA ALA A 165 -6.74 -8.95 -2.13
C ALA A 165 -5.87 -9.33 -0.92
N ASN A 166 -6.47 -9.43 0.27
CA ASN A 166 -5.77 -9.85 1.49
C ASN A 166 -5.27 -11.31 1.36
N THR A 167 -6.09 -12.22 0.82
CA THR A 167 -5.70 -13.63 0.59
C THR A 167 -4.55 -13.69 -0.42
N MET A 168 -4.63 -12.94 -1.52
CA MET A 168 -3.59 -12.91 -2.54
C MET A 168 -2.24 -12.41 -1.98
N SER A 169 -2.26 -11.46 -1.04
CA SER A 169 -1.05 -10.90 -0.41
C SER A 169 -0.59 -11.66 0.84
N SER A 170 -1.34 -12.67 1.27
CA SER A 170 -1.08 -13.40 2.51
C SER A 170 0.10 -14.36 2.35
N VAL A 171 1.04 -14.30 3.30
CA VAL A 171 2.18 -15.25 3.37
C VAL A 171 1.78 -16.64 3.87
N VAL A 172 0.55 -16.81 4.39
CA VAL A 172 0.03 -18.09 4.88
C VAL A 172 -0.93 -18.74 3.90
N ALA A 173 -1.42 -18.03 2.89
CA ALA A 173 -2.25 -18.60 1.83
C ALA A 173 -1.41 -19.45 0.86
N THR A 174 -2.01 -20.51 0.34
CA THR A 174 -1.34 -21.36 -0.65
C THR A 174 -1.21 -20.63 -2.00
N PRO A 175 -0.23 -21.00 -2.85
CA PRO A 175 -0.10 -20.43 -4.19
C PRO A 175 -1.39 -20.57 -5.01
N GLU A 176 -2.11 -21.68 -4.89
CA GLU A 176 -3.37 -21.93 -5.59
C GLU A 176 -4.48 -20.98 -5.12
N GLU A 177 -4.54 -20.69 -3.82
CA GLU A 177 -5.48 -19.71 -3.26
C GLU A 177 -5.16 -18.30 -3.72
N GLN A 178 -3.88 -17.93 -3.72
CA GLN A 178 -3.43 -16.62 -4.22
C GLN A 178 -3.75 -16.44 -5.71
N ASP A 179 -3.50 -17.44 -6.55
CA ASP A 179 -3.76 -17.38 -7.99
C ASP A 179 -5.26 -17.35 -8.31
N ARG A 180 -6.08 -18.08 -7.54
CA ARG A 180 -7.53 -17.99 -7.65
C ARG A 180 -8.04 -16.59 -7.33
N CYS A 181 -7.65 -16.03 -6.18
CA CYS A 181 -8.04 -14.67 -5.79
C CYS A 181 -7.55 -13.62 -6.79
N ARG A 182 -6.35 -13.78 -7.32
CA ARG A 182 -5.83 -12.91 -8.40
C ARG A 182 -6.71 -12.95 -9.63
N SER A 183 -7.09 -14.15 -10.06
CA SER A 183 -7.94 -14.34 -11.24
C SER A 183 -9.34 -13.74 -11.05
N GLU A 184 -9.92 -13.90 -9.86
CA GLU A 184 -11.20 -13.29 -9.48
C GLU A 184 -11.14 -11.75 -9.53
N LEU A 185 -10.08 -11.16 -8.96
CA LEU A 185 -9.86 -9.70 -9.00
C LEU A 185 -9.69 -9.19 -10.43
N PHE A 186 -8.92 -9.87 -11.26
CA PHE A 186 -8.74 -9.48 -12.67
C PHE A 186 -10.04 -9.58 -13.46
N SER A 187 -10.83 -10.63 -13.26
CA SER A 187 -12.14 -10.75 -13.91
C SER A 187 -13.05 -9.58 -13.54
N TYR A 188 -13.16 -9.28 -12.26
CA TYR A 188 -13.96 -8.17 -11.76
C TYR A 188 -13.51 -6.82 -12.35
N PHE A 189 -12.22 -6.53 -12.36
CA PHE A 189 -11.72 -5.25 -12.86
C PHE A 189 -11.85 -5.11 -14.38
N ARG A 190 -11.79 -6.20 -15.14
CA ARG A 190 -12.06 -6.19 -16.59
C ARG A 190 -13.54 -5.88 -16.89
N GLU A 191 -14.44 -6.41 -16.07
CA GLU A 191 -15.88 -6.07 -16.16
C GLU A 191 -16.11 -4.61 -15.80
N LEU A 192 -15.56 -4.12 -14.71
CA LEU A 192 -15.61 -2.72 -14.30
C LEU A 192 -15.03 -1.79 -15.38
N ALA A 193 -13.87 -2.12 -15.93
CA ALA A 193 -13.27 -1.36 -17.03
C ALA A 193 -14.15 -1.29 -18.27
N THR A 194 -14.80 -2.42 -18.60
CA THR A 194 -15.73 -2.48 -19.74
C THR A 194 -16.96 -1.61 -19.50
N GLU A 195 -17.51 -1.65 -18.31
CA GLU A 195 -18.63 -0.80 -17.90
C GLU A 195 -18.26 0.68 -17.97
N ARG A 196 -17.11 1.07 -17.40
CA ARG A 196 -16.66 2.46 -17.37
C ARG A 196 -16.29 3.02 -18.74
N ARG A 197 -15.86 2.18 -19.70
CA ARG A 197 -15.70 2.60 -21.10
C ARG A 197 -17.04 2.92 -21.78
N ARG A 198 -18.11 2.20 -21.41
CA ARG A 198 -19.46 2.44 -21.95
C ARG A 198 -20.14 3.62 -21.28
N GLN A 199 -19.96 3.74 -19.97
CA GLN A 199 -20.65 4.72 -19.14
C GLN A 199 -19.63 5.32 -18.14
N PRO A 200 -18.83 6.29 -18.60
CA PRO A 200 -17.84 6.96 -17.74
C PRO A 200 -18.53 7.66 -16.57
N GLY A 201 -17.94 7.49 -15.38
CA GLY A 201 -18.25 8.24 -14.17
C GLY A 201 -17.17 9.26 -13.84
N ASP A 202 -17.23 9.79 -12.64
CA ASP A 202 -16.21 10.68 -12.07
C ASP A 202 -15.21 9.92 -11.17
N ASP A 203 -15.21 8.59 -11.21
CA ASP A 203 -14.35 7.70 -10.42
C ASP A 203 -12.98 7.47 -11.06
N VAL A 204 -12.07 6.92 -10.23
CA VAL A 204 -10.69 6.60 -10.65
C VAL A 204 -10.68 5.55 -11.78
N ALA A 205 -11.59 4.57 -11.74
CA ALA A 205 -11.66 3.56 -12.78
C ALA A 205 -11.98 4.19 -14.14
N SER A 206 -12.93 5.13 -14.21
CA SER A 206 -13.26 5.87 -15.43
C SER A 206 -12.08 6.67 -15.99
N ILE A 207 -11.28 7.27 -15.12
CA ILE A 207 -10.09 8.02 -15.55
C ILE A 207 -8.99 7.09 -16.08
N LEU A 208 -8.76 5.93 -15.43
CA LEU A 208 -7.74 4.97 -15.83
C LEU A 208 -8.06 4.30 -17.18
N VAL A 209 -9.34 4.06 -17.48
CA VAL A 209 -9.74 3.45 -18.77
C VAL A 209 -9.81 4.46 -19.92
N SER A 210 -9.70 5.76 -19.62
CA SER A 210 -9.74 6.85 -20.60
C SER A 210 -8.35 7.15 -21.15
N PRO A 211 -8.24 7.61 -22.41
CA PRO A 211 -6.97 8.06 -22.96
C PRO A 211 -6.35 9.19 -22.12
N ASN A 212 -5.02 9.23 -22.08
CA ASN A 212 -4.30 10.39 -21.54
C ASN A 212 -4.34 11.57 -22.52
N ASP A 213 -3.70 12.69 -22.14
CA ASP A 213 -3.69 13.91 -22.93
C ASP A 213 -2.98 13.76 -24.28
N ASN A 214 -2.16 12.69 -24.45
CA ASN A 214 -1.49 12.33 -25.68
C ASN A 214 -2.30 11.34 -26.54
N GLY A 215 -3.50 10.91 -26.08
CA GLY A 215 -4.31 9.90 -26.75
C GLY A 215 -3.88 8.45 -26.47
N GLU A 216 -2.94 8.23 -25.56
CA GLU A 216 -2.48 6.88 -25.17
C GLU A 216 -3.45 6.26 -24.17
N GLN A 217 -3.56 4.93 -24.21
CA GLN A 217 -4.39 4.14 -23.29
C GLN A 217 -3.56 3.05 -22.64
N LEU A 218 -3.92 2.69 -21.40
CA LEU A 218 -3.38 1.50 -20.76
C LEU A 218 -3.91 0.24 -21.47
N SER A 219 -3.04 -0.73 -21.69
CA SER A 219 -3.42 -2.07 -22.16
C SER A 219 -4.27 -2.79 -21.10
N ALA A 220 -4.86 -3.92 -21.45
CA ALA A 220 -5.64 -4.72 -20.51
C ALA A 220 -4.79 -5.21 -19.34
N GLU A 221 -3.56 -5.67 -19.64
CA GLU A 221 -2.62 -6.16 -18.62
C GLU A 221 -2.13 -5.03 -17.71
N GLU A 222 -1.89 -3.84 -18.25
CA GLU A 222 -1.53 -2.66 -17.46
C GLU A 222 -2.67 -2.22 -16.54
N LEU A 223 -3.90 -2.25 -17.02
CA LEU A 223 -5.08 -1.97 -16.20
C LEU A 223 -5.26 -3.00 -15.08
N ASP A 224 -5.13 -4.29 -15.38
CA ASP A 224 -5.17 -5.36 -14.38
C ASP A 224 -4.12 -5.12 -13.28
N ALA A 225 -2.88 -4.84 -13.67
CA ALA A 225 -1.80 -4.55 -12.73
C ALA A 225 -2.04 -3.26 -11.94
N TYR A 226 -2.65 -2.25 -12.57
CA TYR A 226 -2.97 -0.98 -11.93
C TYR A 226 -4.07 -1.12 -10.87
N PHE A 227 -5.19 -1.74 -11.23
CA PHE A 227 -6.29 -1.97 -10.30
C PHE A 227 -5.86 -2.83 -9.11
N LEU A 228 -5.12 -3.90 -9.38
CA LEU A 228 -4.58 -4.75 -8.32
C LEU A 228 -3.70 -3.97 -7.34
N LEU A 229 -2.78 -3.16 -7.86
CA LEU A 229 -1.94 -2.30 -7.02
C LEU A 229 -2.77 -1.33 -6.18
N LEU A 230 -3.78 -0.69 -6.76
CA LEU A 230 -4.62 0.26 -6.04
C LEU A 230 -5.39 -0.40 -4.88
N VAL A 231 -5.91 -1.62 -5.08
CA VAL A 231 -6.61 -2.37 -4.01
C VAL A 231 -5.67 -2.68 -2.86
N ILE A 232 -4.47 -3.19 -3.17
CA ILE A 232 -3.47 -3.54 -2.14
C ILE A 232 -3.00 -2.28 -1.40
N ALA A 233 -2.56 -1.28 -2.15
CA ALA A 233 -1.96 -0.07 -1.58
C ALA A 233 -2.96 0.79 -0.81
N GLY A 234 -4.20 0.90 -1.28
CA GLY A 234 -5.21 1.76 -0.68
C GLY A 234 -5.81 1.21 0.62
N ASN A 235 -5.79 -0.09 0.82
CA ASN A 235 -6.40 -0.72 1.98
C ASN A 235 -5.40 -0.96 3.12
N GLU A 236 -4.32 -1.66 2.87
CA GLU A 236 -3.43 -2.18 3.91
C GLU A 236 -2.64 -1.08 4.63
N THR A 237 -2.05 -0.16 3.87
CA THR A 237 -1.23 0.92 4.44
C THR A 237 -2.04 1.86 5.32
N THR A 238 -3.25 2.25 4.89
CA THR A 238 -4.14 3.11 5.67
C THR A 238 -4.65 2.41 6.92
N ARG A 239 -4.97 1.12 6.84
CA ARG A 239 -5.34 0.31 8.00
C ARG A 239 -4.25 0.30 9.06
N PHE A 240 -2.99 0.06 8.67
CA PHE A 240 -1.87 0.07 9.60
C PHE A 240 -1.60 1.44 10.19
N LEU A 241 -1.72 2.51 9.40
CA LEU A 241 -1.61 3.88 9.90
C LEU A 241 -2.66 4.18 10.97
N LEU A 242 -3.93 3.82 10.73
CA LEU A 242 -5.01 4.08 11.69
C LEU A 242 -4.82 3.27 12.97
N ALA A 243 -4.50 1.98 12.86
CA ALA A 243 -4.33 1.10 14.01
C ALA A 243 -3.09 1.48 14.83
N GLY A 244 -1.93 1.57 14.19
CA GLY A 244 -0.67 1.90 14.85
C GLY A 244 -0.65 3.34 15.38
N GLY A 245 -1.20 4.29 14.62
CA GLY A 245 -1.31 5.68 15.05
C GLY A 245 -2.18 5.83 16.30
N LEU A 246 -3.34 5.14 16.36
CA LEU A 246 -4.16 5.15 17.58
C LEU A 246 -3.42 4.51 18.75
N GLU A 247 -2.77 3.36 18.54
CA GLU A 247 -2.00 2.72 19.60
C GLU A 247 -0.93 3.66 20.16
N GLN A 248 -0.15 4.32 19.30
CA GLN A 248 0.88 5.27 19.73
C GLN A 248 0.28 6.46 20.52
N LEU A 249 -0.87 6.96 20.10
CA LEU A 249 -1.57 8.02 20.83
C LEU A 249 -2.10 7.55 22.20
N LEU A 250 -2.53 6.31 22.33
CA LEU A 250 -2.95 5.72 23.60
C LEU A 250 -1.75 5.51 24.54
N LEU A 251 -0.60 5.12 24.03
CA LEU A 251 0.65 4.98 24.78
C LEU A 251 1.23 6.36 25.19
N GLN A 252 0.84 7.44 24.50
CA GLN A 252 1.34 8.79 24.72
C GLN A 252 0.18 9.79 25.01
N PRO A 253 -0.46 9.74 26.20
CA PRO A 253 -1.63 10.56 26.52
C PRO A 253 -1.40 12.07 26.37
N ASN A 254 -0.18 12.54 26.61
CA ASN A 254 0.18 13.95 26.44
C ASN A 254 0.13 14.37 24.96
N ALA A 255 0.58 13.53 24.03
CA ALA A 255 0.49 13.79 22.60
C ALA A 255 -0.99 13.84 22.15
N MET A 256 -1.80 12.89 22.59
CA MET A 256 -3.24 12.89 22.31
C MET A 256 -3.93 14.15 22.83
N GLN A 257 -3.64 14.58 24.07
CA GLN A 257 -4.20 15.82 24.64
C GLN A 257 -3.76 17.06 23.87
N ARG A 258 -2.51 17.10 23.42
CA ARG A 258 -1.97 18.20 22.62
C ARG A 258 -2.71 18.31 21.29
N LEU A 259 -2.91 17.20 20.56
CA LEU A 259 -3.67 17.19 19.31
C LEU A 259 -5.14 17.64 19.49
N ARG A 260 -5.76 17.29 20.63
CA ARG A 260 -7.12 17.76 20.97
C ARG A 260 -7.18 19.26 21.22
N LYS A 261 -6.15 19.84 21.84
CA LYS A 261 -6.09 21.28 22.15
C LYS A 261 -5.66 22.10 20.93
N GLU A 262 -4.81 21.55 20.08
CA GLU A 262 -4.20 22.21 18.93
C GLU A 262 -4.43 21.40 17.65
N PRO A 263 -5.65 21.40 17.06
CA PRO A 263 -5.96 20.62 15.86
C PRO A 263 -5.11 20.97 14.63
N SER A 264 -4.47 22.15 14.62
CA SER A 264 -3.51 22.56 13.58
C SER A 264 -2.28 21.66 13.51
N LEU A 265 -1.99 20.87 14.55
CA LEU A 265 -0.89 19.91 14.58
C LEU A 265 -1.24 18.56 13.91
N ILE A 266 -2.54 18.31 13.61
CA ILE A 266 -2.97 17.02 13.02
C ILE A 266 -2.25 16.70 11.69
N PRO A 267 -2.07 17.65 10.74
CA PRO A 267 -1.35 17.33 9.50
C PRO A 267 0.08 16.83 9.77
N SER A 268 0.82 17.47 10.65
CA SER A 268 2.19 17.05 10.99
C SER A 268 2.22 15.72 11.76
N ALA A 269 1.22 15.47 12.60
CA ALA A 269 1.10 14.18 13.29
C ALA A 269 0.72 13.00 12.38
N VAL A 270 0.11 13.28 11.23
CA VAL A 270 -0.19 12.26 10.21
C VAL A 270 1.07 11.91 9.42
N GLU A 271 1.98 12.85 9.21
CA GLU A 271 3.25 12.62 8.51
C GLU A 271 4.26 11.84 9.37
N GLU A 272 4.22 11.98 10.72
CA GLU A 272 5.04 11.18 11.66
C GLU A 272 4.54 9.73 11.79
#